data_2bffcf3a02ca94f219f725e53473be6c
#
_entry.id   2bffcf3a02ca94f219f725e53473be6c
#
_cell.length_a   1.000
_cell.length_b   1.000
_cell.length_c   1.000
_cell.angle_alpha   90.00
_cell.angle_beta   90.00
_cell.angle_gamma   90.00
#
_symmetry.space_group_name_H-M   'P 1'
#
loop_
_entity.id
_entity.type
_entity.pdbx_description
1 polymer ?
#
loop_
_entity_poly.entity_id
_entity_poly.type
_entity_poly.pdbx_seq_one_letter_code
_entity_poly.pdbx_strand_id
1 'polypeptide(L)'
;LEFRRVLFRSGRDARELSIPVRREDADRRMASLLEQTEAITRSVCERAGVRPEQVDDVLLVGGQTRYPAVRDMVGRIFKKAPRASVHPEEAVALGAAQYAAGMETVDNVVLLDALPMSIGLALPGGHYYRLIERDSRLPAEGACLLPTAADGQTEMEVAFFQGDAARVEHNEPLGSLTVRGLPPAALGSVTVEVRARVNEESVLEVVASEPSTGQTFETKFATRSTPEKWRKALGVGGLPADPPRGSDGAVPSLPSSDLEAIEGGPKRVWRWLTGFFRSR
;
A
#
# COMPACT_ATOMS: atom_id res chain seq x y z
N LEU A 1 -13.01 3.78 -36.94
CA LEU A 1 -11.56 3.52 -37.00
C LEU A 1 -11.33 2.03 -36.80
N GLU A 2 -10.85 1.37 -37.85
CA GLU A 2 -10.39 -0.02 -37.76
C GLU A 2 -8.92 0.01 -37.29
N PHE A 3 -8.61 -0.60 -36.16
CA PHE A 3 -7.24 -0.87 -35.78
C PHE A 3 -6.77 -2.15 -36.47
N ARG A 4 -5.85 -2.02 -37.40
CA ARG A 4 -5.13 -3.14 -37.96
C ARG A 4 -3.74 -3.18 -37.33
N ARG A 5 -3.45 -4.14 -36.49
CA ARG A 5 -2.20 -4.85 -36.36
C ARG A 5 -2.08 -5.62 -35.05
N VAL A 6 -1.92 -6.91 -35.13
CA VAL A 6 -1.18 -7.67 -34.12
C VAL A 6 -0.14 -8.47 -34.90
N LEU A 7 1.14 -8.13 -34.73
CA LEU A 7 2.27 -8.88 -35.27
C LEU A 7 2.75 -9.84 -34.18
N PHE A 8 2.50 -11.14 -34.39
CA PHE A 8 3.20 -12.19 -33.64
C PHE A 8 4.36 -12.70 -34.47
N ARG A 9 5.59 -12.56 -33.96
CA ARG A 9 6.76 -13.29 -34.45
C ARG A 9 7.03 -14.42 -33.48
N SER A 10 6.74 -15.64 -33.86
CA SER A 10 7.22 -16.82 -33.16
C SER A 10 7.89 -17.77 -34.17
N GLY A 11 9.17 -18.04 -34.00
CA GLY A 11 9.91 -19.03 -34.74
C GLY A 11 10.30 -18.69 -36.19
N ARG A 12 10.85 -19.70 -36.91
CA ARG A 12 11.36 -19.57 -38.28
C ARG A 12 10.29 -19.35 -39.35
N ASP A 13 9.01 -19.59 -39.05
CA ASP A 13 7.86 -19.36 -39.92
C ASP A 13 7.00 -18.21 -39.38
N ALA A 14 7.44 -17.00 -39.61
CA ALA A 14 6.66 -15.82 -39.25
C ALA A 14 5.38 -15.74 -40.11
N ARG A 15 4.24 -16.16 -39.55
CA ARG A 15 2.93 -15.94 -40.17
C ARG A 15 2.39 -14.57 -39.71
N GLU A 16 2.07 -13.73 -40.67
CA GLU A 16 1.37 -12.48 -40.38
C GLU A 16 -0.11 -12.79 -40.14
N LEU A 17 -0.58 -12.53 -38.92
CA LEU A 17 -1.98 -12.63 -38.55
C LEU A 17 -2.58 -11.22 -38.54
N SER A 18 -3.47 -10.91 -39.48
CA SER A 18 -4.18 -9.63 -39.53
C SER A 18 -5.62 -9.86 -39.02
N ILE A 19 -5.92 -9.37 -37.82
CA ILE A 19 -7.27 -9.44 -37.23
C ILE A 19 -7.86 -8.05 -37.21
N PRO A 20 -9.01 -7.81 -37.85
CA PRO A 20 -9.72 -6.55 -37.72
C PRO A 20 -10.37 -6.46 -36.33
N VAL A 21 -10.01 -5.44 -35.56
CA VAL A 21 -10.65 -5.14 -34.28
C VAL A 21 -11.55 -3.91 -34.44
N ARG A 22 -12.85 -4.07 -34.25
CA ARG A 22 -13.80 -2.96 -34.27
C ARG A 22 -13.71 -2.19 -32.94
N ARG A 23 -13.95 -0.90 -32.99
CA ARG A 23 -13.96 -0.05 -31.81
C ARG A 23 -14.99 -0.51 -30.77
N GLU A 24 -16.18 -0.88 -31.23
CA GLU A 24 -17.25 -1.36 -30.36
C GLU A 24 -16.87 -2.65 -29.59
N ASP A 25 -16.07 -3.53 -30.23
CA ASP A 25 -15.57 -4.75 -29.59
C ASP A 25 -14.52 -4.43 -28.53
N ALA A 26 -13.65 -3.47 -28.81
CA ALA A 26 -12.67 -2.97 -27.84
C ALA A 26 -13.37 -2.27 -26.67
N ASP A 27 -14.33 -1.38 -26.93
CA ASP A 27 -15.09 -0.66 -25.91
C ASP A 27 -15.82 -1.64 -24.96
N ARG A 28 -16.46 -2.69 -25.50
CA ARG A 28 -17.11 -3.71 -24.68
C ARG A 28 -16.13 -4.46 -23.76
N ARG A 29 -14.95 -4.81 -24.26
CA ARG A 29 -13.93 -5.51 -23.48
C ARG A 29 -13.27 -4.62 -22.42
N MET A 30 -13.21 -3.31 -22.67
CA MET A 30 -12.64 -2.32 -21.77
C MET A 30 -13.64 -1.79 -20.72
N ALA A 31 -14.93 -2.07 -20.87
CA ALA A 31 -15.98 -1.47 -20.04
C ALA A 31 -15.74 -1.66 -18.55
N SER A 32 -15.48 -2.88 -18.10
CA SER A 32 -15.25 -3.17 -16.68
C SER A 32 -13.98 -2.48 -16.12
N LEU A 33 -12.94 -2.33 -16.94
CA LEU A 33 -11.72 -1.61 -16.54
C LEU A 33 -11.98 -0.10 -16.43
N LEU A 34 -12.79 0.45 -17.31
CA LEU A 34 -13.21 1.85 -17.24
C LEU A 34 -14.07 2.13 -16.01
N GLU A 35 -15.00 1.24 -15.68
CA GLU A 35 -15.82 1.34 -14.46
C GLU A 35 -14.97 1.30 -13.20
N GLN A 36 -14.00 0.38 -13.12
CA GLN A 36 -13.05 0.33 -12.00
C GLN A 36 -12.20 1.60 -11.92
N THR A 37 -11.72 2.11 -13.06
CA THR A 37 -10.93 3.36 -13.12
C THR A 37 -11.77 4.55 -12.66
N GLU A 38 -13.04 4.64 -13.07
CA GLU A 38 -13.97 5.67 -12.62
C GLU A 38 -14.19 5.60 -11.11
N ALA A 39 -14.45 4.41 -10.55
CA ALA A 39 -14.66 4.21 -9.12
C ALA A 39 -13.41 4.63 -8.31
N ILE A 40 -12.21 4.24 -8.75
CA ILE A 40 -10.96 4.64 -8.10
C ILE A 40 -10.78 6.17 -8.17
N THR A 41 -11.02 6.78 -9.33
CA THR A 41 -10.89 8.23 -9.50
C THR A 41 -11.81 9.00 -8.56
N ARG A 42 -13.06 8.59 -8.44
CA ARG A 42 -14.03 9.20 -7.51
C ARG A 42 -13.61 9.02 -6.05
N SER A 43 -13.19 7.81 -5.68
CA SER A 43 -12.70 7.52 -4.32
C SER A 43 -11.48 8.37 -3.94
N VAL A 44 -10.56 8.64 -4.88
CA VAL A 44 -9.42 9.55 -4.64
C VAL A 44 -9.90 10.98 -4.36
N CYS A 45 -10.85 11.49 -5.15
CA CYS A 45 -11.43 12.81 -4.93
C CYS A 45 -12.13 12.90 -3.56
N GLU A 46 -12.93 11.90 -3.19
CA GLU A 46 -13.63 11.83 -1.91
C GLU A 46 -12.64 11.85 -0.73
N ARG A 47 -11.60 11.03 -0.78
CA ARG A 47 -10.55 10.98 0.26
C ARG A 47 -9.78 12.30 0.38
N ALA A 48 -9.55 12.97 -0.74
CA ALA A 48 -8.92 14.29 -0.76
C ALA A 48 -9.85 15.43 -0.27
N GLY A 49 -11.14 15.15 -0.05
CA GLY A 49 -12.14 16.16 0.29
C GLY A 49 -12.40 17.16 -0.85
N VAL A 50 -12.08 16.78 -2.10
CA VAL A 50 -12.19 17.64 -3.28
C VAL A 50 -13.31 17.13 -4.18
N ARG A 51 -14.26 17.99 -4.52
CA ARG A 51 -15.26 17.66 -5.54
C ARG A 51 -14.61 17.68 -6.92
N PRO A 52 -14.91 16.71 -7.82
CA PRO A 52 -14.30 16.65 -9.16
C PRO A 52 -14.39 17.97 -9.95
N GLU A 53 -15.50 18.71 -9.79
CA GLU A 53 -15.71 19.99 -10.48
C GLU A 53 -14.78 21.10 -10.00
N GLN A 54 -14.20 20.97 -8.79
CA GLN A 54 -13.28 21.95 -8.18
C GLN A 54 -11.82 21.72 -8.60
N VAL A 55 -11.52 20.61 -9.27
CA VAL A 55 -10.18 20.36 -9.81
C VAL A 55 -9.90 21.35 -10.92
N ASP A 56 -8.81 22.12 -10.83
CA ASP A 56 -8.48 23.17 -11.79
C ASP A 56 -8.08 22.58 -13.15
N ASP A 57 -7.15 21.63 -13.16
CA ASP A 57 -6.62 21.00 -14.36
C ASP A 57 -6.64 19.48 -14.28
N VAL A 58 -6.95 18.84 -15.40
CA VAL A 58 -6.91 17.38 -15.55
C VAL A 58 -5.89 17.03 -16.63
N LEU A 59 -4.82 16.36 -16.25
CA LEU A 59 -3.77 15.89 -17.15
C LEU A 59 -3.87 14.39 -17.34
N LEU A 60 -3.82 13.94 -18.59
CA LEU A 60 -3.81 12.53 -18.93
C LEU A 60 -2.38 12.11 -19.33
N VAL A 61 -1.83 11.13 -18.61
CA VAL A 61 -0.48 10.63 -18.77
C VAL A 61 -0.49 9.13 -19.04
N GLY A 62 0.43 8.68 -19.92
CA GLY A 62 0.52 7.29 -20.35
C GLY A 62 -0.26 6.98 -21.63
N GLY A 63 0.21 5.99 -22.40
CA GLY A 63 -0.31 5.67 -23.74
C GLY A 63 -1.79 5.28 -23.75
N GLN A 64 -2.29 4.60 -22.70
CA GLN A 64 -3.69 4.22 -22.58
C GLN A 64 -4.66 5.42 -22.53
N THR A 65 -4.21 6.58 -22.10
CA THR A 65 -5.04 7.79 -22.04
C THR A 65 -5.38 8.37 -23.42
N ARG A 66 -4.75 7.86 -24.49
CA ARG A 66 -5.14 8.14 -25.87
C ARG A 66 -6.44 7.47 -26.28
N TYR A 67 -6.88 6.45 -25.53
CA TYR A 67 -8.11 5.74 -25.82
C TYR A 67 -9.32 6.66 -25.60
N PRO A 68 -10.17 6.88 -26.61
CA PRO A 68 -11.22 7.90 -26.52
C PRO A 68 -12.16 7.70 -25.35
N ALA A 69 -12.56 6.45 -25.03
CA ALA A 69 -13.45 6.18 -23.91
C ALA A 69 -12.86 6.59 -22.53
N VAL A 70 -11.53 6.57 -22.37
CA VAL A 70 -10.85 7.10 -21.18
C VAL A 70 -11.04 8.62 -21.08
N ARG A 71 -10.83 9.32 -22.18
CA ARG A 71 -10.99 10.78 -22.23
C ARG A 71 -12.43 11.20 -21.96
N ASP A 72 -13.39 10.46 -22.56
CA ASP A 72 -14.82 10.71 -22.40
C ASP A 72 -15.25 10.45 -20.93
N MET A 73 -14.77 9.36 -20.32
CA MET A 73 -15.03 9.05 -18.92
C MET A 73 -14.49 10.15 -17.99
N VAL A 74 -13.24 10.56 -18.16
CA VAL A 74 -12.61 11.62 -17.36
C VAL A 74 -13.35 12.95 -17.54
N GLY A 75 -13.72 13.30 -18.79
CA GLY A 75 -14.51 14.50 -19.07
C GLY A 75 -15.87 14.50 -18.35
N ARG A 76 -16.52 13.32 -18.25
CA ARG A 76 -17.79 13.18 -17.50
C ARG A 76 -17.58 13.36 -15.98
N ILE A 77 -16.50 12.80 -15.41
CA ILE A 77 -16.22 12.90 -13.98
C ILE A 77 -15.96 14.35 -13.58
N PHE A 78 -15.05 15.02 -14.27
CA PHE A 78 -14.54 16.36 -13.90
C PHE A 78 -15.35 17.51 -14.52
N LYS A 79 -16.34 17.22 -15.38
CA LYS A 79 -17.16 18.22 -16.09
C LYS A 79 -16.34 19.18 -16.95
N LYS A 80 -15.15 18.78 -17.36
CA LYS A 80 -14.23 19.55 -18.23
C LYS A 80 -13.39 18.61 -19.09
N ALA A 81 -12.95 19.11 -20.23
CA ALA A 81 -12.05 18.37 -21.10
C ALA A 81 -10.64 18.27 -20.47
N PRO A 82 -10.02 17.08 -20.49
CA PRO A 82 -8.61 16.98 -20.10
C PRO A 82 -7.71 17.87 -20.96
N ARG A 83 -6.70 18.48 -20.33
CA ARG A 83 -5.75 19.36 -21.00
C ARG A 83 -4.90 18.59 -22.00
N ALA A 84 -4.78 19.13 -23.21
CA ALA A 84 -4.04 18.49 -24.31
C ALA A 84 -2.60 19.04 -24.49
N SER A 85 -2.15 19.91 -23.58
CA SER A 85 -0.87 20.64 -23.70
C SER A 85 0.37 19.77 -23.44
N VAL A 86 0.19 18.56 -22.92
CA VAL A 86 1.31 17.65 -22.59
C VAL A 86 1.15 16.36 -23.37
N HIS A 87 2.23 15.89 -24.01
CA HIS A 87 2.22 14.62 -24.72
C HIS A 87 2.17 13.46 -23.71
N PRO A 88 1.14 12.60 -23.73
CA PRO A 88 0.91 11.63 -22.66
C PRO A 88 2.05 10.65 -22.41
N GLU A 89 2.82 10.30 -23.43
CA GLU A 89 3.94 9.34 -23.34
C GLU A 89 5.27 10.01 -22.92
N GLU A 90 5.39 11.33 -23.12
CA GLU A 90 6.62 12.08 -22.83
C GLU A 90 6.57 12.84 -21.50
N ALA A 91 5.37 13.03 -20.94
CA ALA A 91 5.13 13.83 -19.76
C ALA A 91 6.02 13.44 -18.57
N VAL A 92 6.15 12.14 -18.32
CA VAL A 92 6.96 11.63 -17.19
C VAL A 92 8.44 11.88 -17.42
N ALA A 93 8.94 11.62 -18.63
CA ALA A 93 10.36 11.83 -18.97
C ALA A 93 10.72 13.33 -18.92
N LEU A 94 9.87 14.19 -19.46
CA LEU A 94 10.06 15.64 -19.41
C LEU A 94 10.02 16.17 -17.97
N GLY A 95 9.06 15.69 -17.15
CA GLY A 95 8.97 16.04 -15.75
C GLY A 95 10.18 15.59 -14.95
N ALA A 96 10.68 14.38 -15.19
CA ALA A 96 11.90 13.87 -14.55
C ALA A 96 13.12 14.69 -14.95
N ALA A 97 13.25 15.08 -16.23
CA ALA A 97 14.35 15.93 -16.69
C ALA A 97 14.29 17.33 -16.07
N GLN A 98 13.11 17.94 -15.97
CA GLN A 98 12.93 19.23 -15.30
C GLN A 98 13.26 19.14 -13.80
N TYR A 99 12.83 18.06 -13.14
CA TYR A 99 13.14 17.83 -11.75
C TYR A 99 14.66 17.69 -11.53
N ALA A 100 15.34 16.88 -12.33
CA ALA A 100 16.79 16.72 -12.26
C ALA A 100 17.54 18.05 -12.49
N ALA A 101 17.12 18.83 -13.48
CA ALA A 101 17.70 20.16 -13.74
C ALA A 101 17.40 21.14 -12.57
N GLY A 102 16.23 21.07 -11.97
CA GLY A 102 15.85 21.88 -10.81
C GLY A 102 16.67 21.57 -9.56
N MET A 103 17.07 20.32 -9.34
CA MET A 103 17.94 19.94 -8.22
C MET A 103 19.32 20.58 -8.28
N GLU A 104 19.83 20.90 -9.47
CA GLU A 104 21.12 21.58 -9.65
C GLU A 104 21.03 23.11 -9.49
N THR A 105 19.84 23.68 -9.69
CA THR A 105 19.69 25.15 -9.79
C THR A 105 18.87 25.79 -8.65
N VAL A 106 18.14 24.99 -7.90
CA VAL A 106 17.24 25.48 -6.82
C VAL A 106 17.49 24.71 -5.54
N ASP A 107 18.11 25.37 -4.58
CA ASP A 107 18.47 24.79 -3.26
C ASP A 107 17.30 24.28 -2.41
N ASN A 108 16.07 24.35 -2.91
CA ASN A 108 14.86 24.05 -2.11
C ASN A 108 13.78 23.23 -2.84
N VAL A 109 14.13 22.39 -3.82
CA VAL A 109 13.15 21.44 -4.38
C VAL A 109 13.08 20.23 -3.46
N VAL A 110 12.06 20.16 -2.60
CA VAL A 110 11.79 19.02 -1.74
C VAL A 110 10.68 18.18 -2.38
N LEU A 111 10.98 16.93 -2.71
CA LEU A 111 9.97 15.95 -3.06
C LEU A 111 9.32 15.45 -1.76
N LEU A 112 8.06 15.79 -1.55
CA LEU A 112 7.27 15.26 -0.46
C LEU A 112 6.48 14.05 -0.98
N ASP A 113 6.92 12.87 -0.60
CA ASP A 113 6.18 11.64 -0.91
C ASP A 113 5.23 11.28 0.24
N ALA A 114 4.25 10.43 -0.04
CA ALA A 114 3.29 9.96 0.94
C ALA A 114 3.19 8.43 0.91
N LEU A 115 2.94 7.85 2.08
CA LEU A 115 2.77 6.42 2.24
C LEU A 115 1.49 5.94 1.52
N PRO A 116 1.57 5.08 0.48
CA PRO A 116 0.40 4.73 -0.34
C PRO A 116 -0.59 3.82 0.38
N MET A 117 -0.14 3.08 1.39
CA MET A 117 -0.94 2.17 2.22
C MET A 117 -0.42 2.16 3.65
N SER A 118 -1.30 1.97 4.62
CA SER A 118 -0.93 1.87 6.03
C SER A 118 0.09 0.76 6.28
N ILE A 119 0.97 0.97 7.25
CA ILE A 119 1.89 -0.05 7.77
C ILE A 119 1.49 -0.36 9.20
N GLY A 120 1.45 -1.63 9.53
CA GLY A 120 1.07 -2.08 10.85
C GLY A 120 1.56 -3.48 11.17
N LEU A 121 1.10 -4.01 12.26
CA LEU A 121 1.51 -5.31 12.77
C LEU A 121 0.31 -6.23 13.03
N ALA A 122 0.61 -7.53 13.08
CA ALA A 122 -0.34 -8.55 13.45
C ALA A 122 -0.58 -8.54 14.96
N LEU A 123 -1.86 -8.54 15.34
CA LEU A 123 -2.28 -8.86 16.69
C LEU A 123 -2.85 -10.28 16.77
N PRO A 124 -2.90 -10.90 17.95
CA PRO A 124 -3.57 -12.19 18.16
C PRO A 124 -4.97 -12.22 17.54
N GLY A 125 -5.34 -13.38 16.97
CA GLY A 125 -6.61 -13.53 16.25
C GLY A 125 -6.58 -13.02 14.80
N GLY A 126 -5.40 -12.63 14.27
CA GLY A 126 -5.25 -12.16 12.91
C GLY A 126 -5.77 -10.75 12.66
N HIS A 127 -5.91 -9.97 13.72
CA HIS A 127 -6.26 -8.55 13.62
C HIS A 127 -5.05 -7.72 13.17
N TYR A 128 -5.33 -6.64 12.44
CA TYR A 128 -4.32 -5.72 11.96
C TYR A 128 -4.34 -4.43 12.77
N TYR A 129 -3.21 -4.11 13.40
CA TYR A 129 -3.02 -2.84 14.11
C TYR A 129 -2.17 -1.91 13.26
N ARG A 130 -2.72 -0.75 12.89
CA ARG A 130 -2.02 0.25 12.10
C ARG A 130 -1.08 1.06 12.99
N LEU A 131 0.20 1.10 12.62
CA LEU A 131 1.24 1.91 13.25
C LEU A 131 1.43 3.23 12.54
N ILE A 132 1.42 3.20 11.21
CA ILE A 132 1.60 4.37 10.36
C ILE A 132 0.44 4.37 9.36
N GLU A 133 -0.35 5.41 9.38
CA GLU A 133 -1.51 5.52 8.50
C GLU A 133 -1.09 5.80 7.05
N ARG A 134 -1.92 5.35 6.12
CA ARG A 134 -1.79 5.73 4.72
C ARG A 134 -1.86 7.23 4.56
N ASP A 135 -1.37 7.74 3.45
CA ASP A 135 -1.32 9.17 3.11
C ASP A 135 -0.47 10.03 4.09
N SER A 136 0.22 9.38 5.09
CA SER A 136 1.23 10.06 5.91
C SER A 136 2.40 10.50 5.05
N ARG A 137 2.87 11.76 5.26
CA ARG A 137 4.06 12.29 4.57
C ARG A 137 5.32 11.56 5.01
N LEU A 138 6.17 11.22 4.07
CA LEU A 138 7.46 10.59 4.37
C LEU A 138 8.54 11.65 4.72
N PRO A 139 9.43 11.38 5.68
CA PRO A 139 9.46 10.20 6.54
C PRO A 139 8.30 10.18 7.55
N ALA A 140 7.74 8.99 7.83
CA ALA A 140 6.63 8.80 8.74
C ALA A 140 6.99 7.79 9.84
N GLU A 141 6.49 8.02 11.05
CA GLU A 141 6.81 7.21 12.23
C GLU A 141 5.55 6.79 12.98
N GLY A 142 5.64 5.64 13.64
CA GLY A 142 4.61 5.16 14.56
C GLY A 142 5.22 4.27 15.63
N ALA A 143 4.58 4.21 16.79
CA ALA A 143 5.03 3.38 17.89
C ALA A 143 3.87 2.72 18.62
N CYS A 144 4.12 1.55 19.21
CA CYS A 144 3.18 0.89 20.11
C CYS A 144 3.91 0.11 21.21
N LEU A 145 3.16 -0.24 22.23
CA LEU A 145 3.62 -1.10 23.32
C LEU A 145 2.94 -2.46 23.22
N LEU A 146 3.75 -3.52 23.16
CA LEU A 146 3.28 -4.90 23.06
C LEU A 146 3.59 -5.64 24.37
N PRO A 147 2.59 -5.98 25.19
CA PRO A 147 2.79 -6.79 26.38
C PRO A 147 3.03 -8.26 26.02
N THR A 148 3.74 -8.99 26.87
CA THR A 148 3.87 -10.45 26.77
C THR A 148 2.52 -11.13 26.84
N ALA A 149 2.33 -12.17 26.01
CA ALA A 149 1.05 -12.87 25.83
C ALA A 149 0.94 -14.18 26.65
N ALA A 150 2.01 -14.60 27.33
CA ALA A 150 2.04 -15.80 28.16
C ALA A 150 2.92 -15.61 29.40
N ASP A 151 2.65 -16.38 30.45
CA ASP A 151 3.51 -16.48 31.63
C ASP A 151 4.88 -17.04 31.22
N GLY A 152 5.96 -16.43 31.73
CA GLY A 152 7.33 -16.88 31.45
C GLY A 152 7.78 -16.71 29.99
N GLN A 153 7.11 -15.93 29.20
CA GLN A 153 7.47 -15.68 27.79
C GLN A 153 8.83 -14.99 27.69
N THR A 154 9.79 -15.62 27.00
CA THR A 154 11.15 -15.10 26.80
C THR A 154 11.46 -14.65 25.37
N GLU A 155 10.51 -14.87 24.46
CA GLU A 155 10.64 -14.52 23.04
C GLU A 155 9.31 -13.98 22.51
N MET A 156 9.38 -12.97 21.63
CA MET A 156 8.21 -12.37 20.97
C MET A 156 8.51 -12.19 19.49
N GLU A 157 7.64 -12.71 18.63
CA GLU A 157 7.68 -12.44 17.20
C GLU A 157 6.66 -11.37 16.84
N VAL A 158 7.11 -10.31 16.16
CA VAL A 158 6.28 -9.21 15.68
C VAL A 158 6.28 -9.22 14.16
N ALA A 159 5.15 -9.57 13.56
CA ALA A 159 4.98 -9.62 12.10
C ALA A 159 4.38 -8.32 11.57
N PHE A 160 5.00 -7.75 10.52
CA PHE A 160 4.63 -6.49 9.89
C PHE A 160 3.94 -6.72 8.55
N PHE A 161 2.96 -5.89 8.28
CA PHE A 161 2.13 -5.93 7.07
C PHE A 161 1.92 -4.54 6.51
N GLN A 162 1.65 -4.48 5.20
CA GLN A 162 1.24 -3.27 4.49
C GLN A 162 -0.14 -3.46 3.89
N GLY A 163 -1.05 -2.50 4.11
CA GLY A 163 -2.43 -2.53 3.60
C GLY A 163 -3.40 -1.80 4.49
N ASP A 164 -4.67 -1.77 4.10
CA ASP A 164 -5.73 -1.03 4.79
C ASP A 164 -6.86 -1.94 5.33
N ALA A 165 -6.77 -3.25 5.11
CA ALA A 165 -7.75 -4.21 5.58
C ALA A 165 -7.66 -4.41 7.10
N ALA A 166 -8.79 -4.66 7.76
CA ALA A 166 -8.84 -4.90 9.21
C ALA A 166 -8.18 -6.23 9.64
N ARG A 167 -8.00 -7.17 8.70
CA ARG A 167 -7.39 -8.47 8.95
C ARG A 167 -6.10 -8.63 8.19
N VAL A 168 -5.10 -9.24 8.84
CA VAL A 168 -3.75 -9.43 8.27
C VAL A 168 -3.73 -10.29 7.01
N GLU A 169 -4.65 -11.25 6.90
CA GLU A 169 -4.79 -12.15 5.74
C GLU A 169 -5.12 -11.42 4.42
N HIS A 170 -5.64 -10.19 4.51
CA HIS A 170 -5.97 -9.34 3.37
C HIS A 170 -4.95 -8.22 3.14
N ASN A 171 -3.87 -8.22 3.92
CA ASN A 171 -2.76 -7.27 3.81
C ASN A 171 -1.50 -7.99 3.33
N GLU A 172 -0.57 -7.25 2.73
CA GLU A 172 0.68 -7.78 2.22
C GLU A 172 1.72 -7.94 3.35
N PRO A 173 2.30 -9.13 3.57
CA PRO A 173 3.33 -9.32 4.58
C PRO A 173 4.64 -8.63 4.15
N LEU A 174 5.27 -7.93 5.08
CA LEU A 174 6.59 -7.29 4.90
C LEU A 174 7.72 -8.12 5.51
N GLY A 175 7.46 -8.77 6.63
CA GLY A 175 8.40 -9.59 7.35
C GLY A 175 8.13 -9.62 8.86
N SER A 176 9.01 -10.23 9.63
CA SER A 176 8.90 -10.28 11.09
C SER A 176 10.22 -9.93 11.80
N LEU A 177 10.08 -9.40 13.01
CA LEU A 177 11.17 -9.14 13.94
C LEU A 177 10.98 -10.03 15.18
N THR A 178 12.01 -10.80 15.53
CA THR A 178 12.01 -11.62 16.74
C THR A 178 12.78 -10.93 17.84
N VAL A 179 12.11 -10.64 18.94
CA VAL A 179 12.67 -10.11 20.18
C VAL A 179 12.94 -11.28 21.11
N ARG A 180 14.19 -11.46 21.55
CA ARG A 180 14.63 -12.56 22.42
C ARG A 180 15.17 -12.07 23.74
N GLY A 181 15.25 -12.98 24.73
CA GLY A 181 15.85 -12.66 26.02
C GLY A 181 14.96 -11.79 26.91
N LEU A 182 13.65 -11.81 26.69
CA LEU A 182 12.71 -11.15 27.59
C LEU A 182 12.78 -11.78 28.98
N PRO A 183 12.74 -11.01 30.06
CA PRO A 183 12.73 -11.54 31.41
C PRO A 183 11.46 -12.38 31.63
N PRO A 184 11.57 -13.62 32.14
CA PRO A 184 10.42 -14.46 32.44
C PRO A 184 9.60 -13.82 33.56
N ALA A 185 8.37 -13.47 33.28
CA ALA A 185 7.47 -12.82 34.22
C ALA A 185 6.02 -13.26 33.95
N ALA A 186 5.08 -12.83 34.79
CA ALA A 186 3.67 -13.06 34.55
C ALA A 186 3.21 -12.42 33.25
N LEU A 187 2.22 -13.02 32.64
CA LEU A 187 1.52 -12.52 31.43
C LEU A 187 1.35 -10.99 31.53
N GLY A 188 1.88 -10.23 30.52
CA GLY A 188 1.78 -8.81 30.35
C GLY A 188 2.57 -7.93 31.31
N SER A 189 3.37 -8.50 32.15
CA SER A 189 4.23 -7.74 33.03
C SER A 189 5.45 -7.17 32.30
N VAL A 190 5.85 -7.79 31.22
CA VAL A 190 6.94 -7.30 30.33
C VAL A 190 6.30 -6.67 29.10
N THR A 191 6.79 -5.49 28.75
CA THR A 191 6.29 -4.73 27.59
C THR A 191 7.45 -4.43 26.65
N VAL A 192 7.25 -4.74 25.37
CA VAL A 192 8.19 -4.38 24.29
C VAL A 192 7.67 -3.13 23.60
N GLU A 193 8.48 -2.09 23.54
CA GLU A 193 8.21 -0.90 22.72
C GLU A 193 8.64 -1.19 21.29
N VAL A 194 7.72 -1.08 20.35
CA VAL A 194 7.98 -1.22 18.92
C VAL A 194 7.84 0.14 18.26
N ARG A 195 8.92 0.62 17.66
CA ARG A 195 8.94 1.83 16.83
C ARG A 195 9.18 1.46 15.38
N ALA A 196 8.39 2.02 14.50
CA ALA A 196 8.49 1.85 13.07
C ALA A 196 8.64 3.20 12.38
N ARG A 197 9.56 3.30 11.42
CA ARG A 197 9.78 4.49 10.62
C ARG A 197 9.87 4.09 9.15
N VAL A 198 9.14 4.77 8.29
CA VAL A 198 9.32 4.70 6.85
C VAL A 198 10.12 5.91 6.42
N ASN A 199 11.29 5.67 5.83
CA ASN A 199 12.17 6.74 5.38
C ASN A 199 11.77 7.29 3.99
N GLU A 200 12.51 8.23 3.47
CA GLU A 200 12.26 8.87 2.16
C GLU A 200 12.37 7.89 0.98
N GLU A 201 13.14 6.82 1.13
CA GLU A 201 13.25 5.75 0.14
C GLU A 201 12.16 4.66 0.30
N SER A 202 11.14 4.92 1.11
CA SER A 202 10.08 3.96 1.40
C SER A 202 10.58 2.62 1.98
N VAL A 203 11.69 2.64 2.71
CA VAL A 203 12.18 1.51 3.50
C VAL A 203 11.60 1.60 4.91
N LEU A 204 11.00 0.52 5.38
CA LEU A 204 10.52 0.39 6.74
C LEU A 204 11.66 -0.02 7.66
N GLU A 205 12.02 0.84 8.59
CA GLU A 205 12.98 0.61 9.67
C GLU A 205 12.21 0.34 10.96
N VAL A 206 12.53 -0.76 11.63
CA VAL A 206 11.83 -1.17 12.85
C VAL A 206 12.86 -1.35 13.96
N VAL A 207 12.55 -0.78 15.11
CA VAL A 207 13.31 -0.93 16.35
C VAL A 207 12.34 -1.45 17.42
N ALA A 208 12.70 -2.56 18.05
CA ALA A 208 11.99 -3.06 19.22
C ALA A 208 12.92 -3.00 20.44
N SER A 209 12.44 -2.45 21.54
CA SER A 209 13.21 -2.34 22.78
C SER A 209 12.40 -2.86 23.98
N GLU A 210 13.10 -3.54 24.87
CA GLU A 210 12.56 -3.93 26.18
C GLU A 210 13.15 -2.99 27.25
N PRO A 211 12.35 -2.09 27.84
CA PRO A 211 12.84 -1.00 28.69
C PRO A 211 13.55 -1.45 29.98
N SER A 212 13.19 -2.62 30.55
CA SER A 212 13.78 -3.06 31.81
C SER A 212 15.19 -3.64 31.66
N THR A 213 15.48 -4.28 30.53
CA THR A 213 16.81 -4.83 30.22
C THR A 213 17.65 -3.89 29.37
N GLY A 214 17.02 -2.91 28.70
CA GLY A 214 17.67 -2.03 27.74
C GLY A 214 18.06 -2.71 26.42
N GLN A 215 17.61 -3.93 26.18
CA GLN A 215 17.88 -4.66 24.94
C GLN A 215 17.13 -4.03 23.79
N THR A 216 17.82 -3.92 22.64
CA THR A 216 17.25 -3.36 21.40
C THR A 216 17.48 -4.31 20.24
N PHE A 217 16.47 -4.46 19.42
CA PHE A 217 16.46 -5.28 18.21
C PHE A 217 16.06 -4.40 17.02
N GLU A 218 16.79 -4.52 15.93
CA GLU A 218 16.58 -3.68 14.76
C GLU A 218 16.44 -4.54 13.50
N THR A 219 15.58 -4.12 12.59
CA THR A 219 15.47 -4.72 11.27
C THR A 219 14.96 -3.70 10.25
N LYS A 220 15.12 -4.03 8.96
CA LYS A 220 14.64 -3.20 7.86
C LYS A 220 13.87 -4.08 6.87
N PHE A 221 12.76 -3.57 6.39
CA PHE A 221 11.94 -4.24 5.39
C PHE A 221 11.74 -3.36 4.17
N ALA A 222 11.67 -4.00 3.00
CA ALA A 222 11.21 -3.33 1.81
C ALA A 222 9.68 -3.20 1.85
N THR A 223 9.15 -2.01 1.57
CA THR A 223 7.74 -1.80 1.30
C THR A 223 7.45 -1.98 -0.19
N ARG A 224 6.19 -1.91 -0.59
CA ARG A 224 5.80 -1.97 -2.00
C ARG A 224 6.40 -0.83 -2.83
N SER A 225 6.61 0.34 -2.22
CA SER A 225 7.17 1.53 -2.85
C SER A 225 8.71 1.60 -2.80
N THR A 226 9.37 0.68 -2.08
CA THR A 226 10.83 0.70 -1.96
C THR A 226 11.50 0.51 -3.33
N PRO A 227 12.42 1.40 -3.75
CA PRO A 227 13.16 1.27 -5.01
C PRO A 227 13.93 -0.05 -5.11
N GLU A 228 14.07 -0.59 -6.33
CA GLU A 228 14.69 -1.90 -6.57
C GLU A 228 16.12 -2.01 -6.05
N LYS A 229 16.90 -0.92 -6.10
CA LYS A 229 18.26 -0.88 -5.55
C LYS A 229 18.30 -1.25 -4.07
N TRP A 230 17.34 -0.76 -3.28
CA TRP A 230 17.23 -1.05 -1.86
C TRP A 230 16.64 -2.43 -1.60
N ARG A 231 15.69 -2.89 -2.42
CA ARG A 231 15.15 -4.26 -2.35
C ARG A 231 16.26 -5.30 -2.52
N LYS A 232 17.15 -5.11 -3.50
CA LYS A 232 18.33 -5.97 -3.69
C LYS A 232 19.29 -5.92 -2.51
N ALA A 233 19.54 -4.75 -1.97
CA ALA A 233 20.42 -4.58 -0.80
C ALA A 233 19.86 -5.24 0.46
N LEU A 234 18.55 -5.27 0.64
CA LEU A 234 17.86 -5.93 1.76
C LEU A 234 17.67 -7.45 1.57
N GLY A 235 18.11 -8.00 0.42
CA GLY A 235 17.99 -9.44 0.12
C GLY A 235 16.57 -9.91 -0.14
N VAL A 236 15.62 -8.99 -0.35
CA VAL A 236 14.24 -9.32 -0.68
C VAL A 236 14.18 -9.71 -2.15
N GLY A 237 14.14 -11.00 -2.43
CA GLY A 237 13.85 -11.52 -3.77
C GLY A 237 12.49 -11.02 -4.26
N GLY A 238 12.36 -10.87 -5.59
CA GLY A 238 11.24 -10.22 -6.24
C GLY A 238 9.88 -10.50 -5.59
N LEU A 239 9.01 -9.50 -5.60
CA LEU A 239 7.64 -9.61 -5.12
C LEU A 239 7.00 -10.89 -5.67
N PRO A 240 6.25 -11.63 -4.86
CA PRO A 240 5.35 -12.63 -5.41
C PRO A 240 4.44 -11.95 -6.43
N ALA A 241 4.19 -12.62 -7.56
CA ALA A 241 3.23 -12.15 -8.55
C ALA A 241 1.92 -11.80 -7.85
N ASP A 242 1.25 -10.73 -8.32
CA ASP A 242 -0.04 -10.30 -7.76
C ASP A 242 -0.89 -11.52 -7.38
N PRO A 243 -1.42 -11.57 -6.14
CA PRO A 243 -2.28 -12.67 -5.75
C PRO A 243 -3.47 -12.70 -6.72
N PRO A 244 -3.98 -13.88 -7.08
CA PRO A 244 -5.15 -14.00 -7.95
C PRO A 244 -6.28 -13.20 -7.31
N ARG A 245 -6.86 -12.26 -8.06
CA ARG A 245 -8.01 -11.46 -7.64
C ARG A 245 -9.14 -12.41 -7.25
N GLY A 246 -9.34 -12.56 -5.93
CA GLY A 246 -10.42 -13.37 -5.40
C GLY A 246 -11.77 -12.76 -5.79
N SER A 247 -12.66 -13.62 -6.26
CA SER A 247 -14.05 -13.35 -6.52
C SER A 247 -14.77 -12.80 -5.29
N ASP A 248 -15.63 -11.83 -5.51
CA ASP A 248 -16.52 -11.16 -4.57
C ASP A 248 -17.14 -12.10 -3.51
N GLY A 249 -16.62 -12.05 -2.30
CA GLY A 249 -17.31 -12.52 -1.11
C GLY A 249 -17.73 -11.31 -0.28
N ALA A 250 -19.05 -11.13 -0.12
CA ALA A 250 -19.62 -10.10 0.72
C ALA A 250 -19.00 -10.12 2.13
N VAL A 251 -18.46 -8.97 2.55
CA VAL A 251 -17.91 -8.77 3.89
C VAL A 251 -19.07 -8.81 4.89
N PRO A 252 -19.10 -9.73 5.87
CA PRO A 252 -20.06 -9.65 6.96
C PRO A 252 -19.74 -8.41 7.80
N SER A 253 -20.73 -7.54 7.97
CA SER A 253 -20.64 -6.40 8.89
C SER A 253 -20.46 -6.91 10.33
N LEU A 254 -19.37 -6.50 10.97
CA LEU A 254 -19.16 -6.76 12.40
C LEU A 254 -20.20 -5.99 13.22
N PRO A 255 -20.73 -6.56 14.32
CA PRO A 255 -21.60 -5.85 15.22
C PRO A 255 -20.85 -4.71 15.89
N SER A 256 -21.48 -3.54 15.96
CA SER A 256 -20.93 -2.30 16.52
C SER A 256 -20.45 -2.38 17.98
N SER A 257 -20.80 -3.44 18.70
CA SER A 257 -20.34 -3.71 20.07
C SER A 257 -18.85 -4.04 20.20
N ASP A 258 -18.19 -4.48 19.11
CA ASP A 258 -16.78 -4.89 19.16
C ASP A 258 -15.82 -3.73 18.87
N LEU A 259 -16.29 -2.63 18.26
CA LEU A 259 -15.51 -1.43 18.02
C LEU A 259 -15.33 -0.55 19.28
N GLU A 260 -16.32 -0.53 20.17
CA GLU A 260 -16.22 0.19 21.46
C GLU A 260 -15.21 -0.44 22.44
N ALA A 261 -14.84 -1.71 22.20
CA ALA A 261 -13.83 -2.40 23.02
C ALA A 261 -12.38 -1.91 22.77
N ILE A 262 -12.13 -1.23 21.65
CA ILE A 262 -10.80 -0.77 21.24
C ILE A 262 -10.49 0.64 21.78
N GLU A 263 -11.51 1.49 22.01
CA GLU A 263 -11.35 2.86 22.53
C GLU A 263 -11.11 2.97 24.05
N GLY A 264 -11.21 1.89 24.77
CA GLY A 264 -11.07 1.85 26.24
C GLY A 264 -9.75 1.32 26.73
N GLY A 265 -8.67 2.13 26.73
CA GLY A 265 -7.41 1.97 27.47
C GLY A 265 -6.76 0.55 27.57
N PRO A 266 -5.48 0.45 27.95
CA PRO A 266 -4.68 -0.78 27.87
C PRO A 266 -5.24 -2.01 28.61
N LYS A 267 -6.11 -1.81 29.61
CA LYS A 267 -6.71 -2.92 30.39
C LYS A 267 -7.81 -3.71 29.66
N ARG A 268 -8.44 -3.18 28.61
CA ARG A 268 -9.51 -3.87 27.86
C ARG A 268 -8.96 -4.71 26.72
N VAL A 269 -7.93 -4.25 26.04
CA VAL A 269 -7.17 -5.03 25.06
C VAL A 269 -6.61 -6.30 25.69
N TRP A 270 -6.21 -6.22 26.93
CA TRP A 270 -5.68 -7.29 27.76
C TRP A 270 -6.66 -8.47 28.00
N ARG A 271 -7.90 -8.19 28.31
CA ARG A 271 -8.92 -9.21 28.60
C ARG A 271 -9.30 -10.02 27.35
N TRP A 272 -9.13 -9.44 26.18
CA TRP A 272 -9.37 -10.10 24.89
C TRP A 272 -8.19 -10.99 24.47
N LEU A 273 -6.95 -10.54 24.68
CA LEU A 273 -5.72 -11.31 24.42
C LEU A 273 -5.66 -12.61 25.25
N THR A 274 -6.14 -12.60 26.49
CA THR A 274 -6.13 -13.77 27.38
C THR A 274 -7.16 -14.84 27.01
N GLY A 275 -8.25 -14.49 26.32
CA GLY A 275 -9.28 -15.43 25.88
C GLY A 275 -8.84 -16.37 24.77
N PHE A 276 -7.91 -15.91 23.90
CA PHE A 276 -7.48 -16.66 22.73
C PHE A 276 -6.46 -17.77 23.05
N PHE A 277 -5.60 -17.58 24.05
CA PHE A 277 -4.56 -18.56 24.44
C PHE A 277 -5.06 -19.70 25.35
N ARG A 278 -6.32 -19.64 25.84
CA ARG A 278 -6.90 -20.72 26.66
C ARG A 278 -7.54 -21.87 25.87
N SER A 279 -7.59 -21.77 24.52
CA SER A 279 -8.27 -22.78 23.69
C SER A 279 -7.33 -23.59 22.80
N ARG A 280 -6.05 -23.75 23.18
CA ARG A 280 -5.15 -24.76 22.59
C ARG A 280 -4.38 -25.46 23.70
#